data_61bb42d8bde418a3a1befe017fca0399
#
_entry.id   61bb42d8bde418a3a1befe017fca0399
#
_cell.length_a   1.000
_cell.length_b   1.000
_cell.length_c   1.000
_cell.angle_alpha   90.00
_cell.angle_beta   90.00
_cell.angle_gamma   90.00
#
_symmetry.space_group_name_H-M   'P 1'
#
loop_
_entity.id
_entity.type
_entity.pdbx_description
1 polymer ?
#
loop_
_entity_poly.entity_id
_entity_poly.type
_entity_poly.pdbx_seq_one_letter_code
_entity_poly.pdbx_strand_id
1 'polypeptide(L)'
;MASEIKANKLSPATGTDVTLGDSGDTFTIPSGATITNSGTATGFGSSAVLRVHLLADEALAKNVSEQCKFDVEDFDTQGWYDNTTNFRFTPTVAGYYYVFTKINFAGTTQANSCFVSIRKNTTVTAESYKTLPSGAEHSFTMADTVYLNGSSDYVEVWGESGANGSPIFDAVPAYSDGDGCFMTIFKVD
;
A
#
# COMPACT_ATOMS: atom_id res chain seq x y z
N MET A 1 -12.96 -29.85 37.50
CA MET A 1 -12.15 -29.01 38.40
C MET A 1 -11.30 -28.11 37.50
N ALA A 2 -11.26 -26.82 37.74
CA ALA A 2 -10.33 -25.94 37.03
C ALA A 2 -8.93 -26.12 37.65
N SER A 3 -7.92 -26.28 36.82
CA SER A 3 -6.51 -26.34 37.24
C SER A 3 -5.91 -24.94 37.13
N GLU A 4 -5.18 -24.51 38.16
CA GLU A 4 -4.52 -23.19 38.19
C GLU A 4 -3.03 -23.40 38.46
N ILE A 5 -2.19 -22.71 37.69
CA ILE A 5 -0.74 -22.63 37.93
C ILE A 5 -0.43 -21.22 38.41
N LYS A 6 0.04 -21.09 39.68
CA LYS A 6 0.51 -19.82 40.24
C LYS A 6 2.03 -19.78 40.18
N ALA A 7 2.58 -18.97 39.27
CA ALA A 7 4.02 -18.83 39.10
C ALA A 7 4.41 -17.37 38.84
N ASN A 8 5.48 -16.90 39.52
CA ASN A 8 6.03 -15.56 39.26
C ASN A 8 6.90 -15.53 38.01
N LYS A 9 7.36 -16.69 37.52
CA LYS A 9 8.20 -16.83 36.32
C LYS A 9 7.99 -18.21 35.73
N LEU A 10 7.83 -18.26 34.40
CA LEU A 10 7.92 -19.48 33.59
C LEU A 10 9.20 -19.37 32.78
N SER A 11 10.05 -20.40 32.86
CA SER A 11 11.28 -20.50 32.09
C SER A 11 11.39 -21.93 31.55
N PRO A 12 11.97 -22.15 30.34
CA PRO A 12 12.20 -23.50 29.86
C PRO A 12 13.16 -24.24 30.81
N ALA A 13 12.93 -25.54 30.98
CA ALA A 13 13.82 -26.40 31.78
C ALA A 13 15.16 -26.60 31.06
N THR A 14 15.13 -26.66 29.75
CA THR A 14 16.30 -26.75 28.85
C THR A 14 15.97 -25.99 27.57
N GLY A 15 16.97 -25.44 26.89
CA GLY A 15 16.77 -24.64 25.68
C GLY A 15 16.25 -23.20 25.94
N THR A 16 15.65 -22.63 24.94
CA THR A 16 15.22 -21.19 24.94
C THR A 16 13.71 -21.01 24.82
N ASP A 17 12.95 -22.07 24.53
CA ASP A 17 11.54 -21.96 24.14
C ASP A 17 10.61 -22.44 25.26
N VAL A 18 9.57 -21.69 25.52
CA VAL A 18 8.41 -22.08 26.33
C VAL A 18 7.19 -22.14 25.40
N THR A 19 6.67 -23.35 25.19
CA THR A 19 5.43 -23.53 24.43
C THR A 19 4.24 -23.48 25.37
N LEU A 20 3.24 -22.66 25.05
CA LEU A 20 1.96 -22.56 25.75
C LEU A 20 0.85 -23.08 24.85
N GLY A 21 0.31 -24.26 25.17
CA GLY A 21 -0.74 -24.91 24.41
C GLY A 21 -0.27 -25.65 23.16
N ASP A 22 -1.19 -26.39 22.54
CA ASP A 22 -1.03 -27.14 21.31
C ASP A 22 -1.85 -26.51 20.17
N SER A 23 -1.74 -27.10 18.97
CA SER A 23 -2.52 -26.62 17.80
C SER A 23 -4.02 -26.69 18.09
N GLY A 24 -4.70 -25.53 18.00
CA GLY A 24 -6.13 -25.39 18.28
C GLY A 24 -6.45 -24.87 19.69
N ASP A 25 -5.44 -24.77 20.57
CA ASP A 25 -5.65 -24.18 21.90
C ASP A 25 -5.80 -22.66 21.83
N THR A 26 -6.55 -22.10 22.77
CA THR A 26 -6.76 -20.65 22.88
C THR A 26 -6.08 -20.14 24.14
N PHE A 27 -5.22 -19.15 23.98
CA PHE A 27 -4.65 -18.39 25.08
C PHE A 27 -5.41 -17.09 25.28
N THR A 28 -6.19 -16.99 26.35
CA THR A 28 -7.02 -15.82 26.63
C THR A 28 -6.34 -14.88 27.63
N ILE A 29 -6.16 -13.62 27.25
CA ILE A 29 -5.78 -12.54 28.15
C ILE A 29 -7.07 -11.86 28.63
N PRO A 30 -7.41 -11.94 29.93
CA PRO A 30 -8.64 -11.36 30.43
C PRO A 30 -8.59 -9.81 30.35
N SER A 31 -9.78 -9.20 30.36
CA SER A 31 -9.91 -7.74 30.40
C SER A 31 -9.16 -7.15 31.61
N GLY A 32 -8.38 -6.10 31.34
CA GLY A 32 -7.55 -5.43 32.34
C GLY A 32 -6.16 -6.05 32.54
N ALA A 33 -5.88 -7.23 31.96
CA ALA A 33 -4.52 -7.79 31.93
C ALA A 33 -3.75 -7.30 30.70
N THR A 34 -2.42 -7.24 30.83
CA THR A 34 -1.52 -6.74 29.78
C THR A 34 -0.44 -7.76 29.49
N ILE A 35 -0.14 -7.99 28.19
CA ILE A 35 1.10 -8.64 27.75
C ILE A 35 2.10 -7.55 27.43
N THR A 36 3.23 -7.50 28.14
CA THR A 36 4.36 -6.64 27.78
C THR A 36 5.39 -7.47 27.04
N ASN A 37 5.59 -7.19 25.76
CA ASN A 37 6.65 -7.78 24.96
C ASN A 37 7.80 -6.79 24.82
N SER A 38 8.98 -7.11 25.37
CA SER A 38 10.20 -6.30 25.25
C SER A 38 11.15 -6.83 24.16
N GLY A 39 10.78 -7.92 23.50
CA GLY A 39 11.51 -8.52 22.39
C GLY A 39 10.78 -8.38 21.05
N THR A 40 11.16 -9.19 20.07
CA THR A 40 10.45 -9.29 18.79
C THR A 40 9.20 -10.16 18.96
N ALA A 41 8.04 -9.64 18.62
CA ALA A 41 6.80 -10.40 18.55
C ALA A 41 6.56 -10.83 17.09
N THR A 42 6.57 -12.14 16.84
CA THR A 42 6.16 -12.70 15.55
C THR A 42 4.76 -13.29 15.66
N GLY A 43 3.90 -13.06 14.66
CA GLY A 43 2.52 -13.56 14.67
C GLY A 43 1.50 -12.66 15.37
N PHE A 44 1.90 -11.61 16.06
CA PHE A 44 1.01 -10.53 16.46
C PHE A 44 0.97 -9.54 15.30
N GLY A 45 -0.14 -9.48 14.57
CA GLY A 45 -0.28 -8.77 13.32
C GLY A 45 0.54 -7.49 13.22
N SER A 46 1.66 -7.56 12.54
CA SER A 46 2.38 -6.36 12.11
C SER A 46 1.52 -5.75 11.01
N SER A 47 0.96 -4.58 11.24
CA SER A 47 0.24 -3.87 10.20
C SER A 47 1.19 -3.68 9.03
N ALA A 48 0.91 -4.33 7.89
CA ALA A 48 1.65 -4.07 6.67
C ALA A 48 1.43 -2.61 6.30
N VAL A 49 2.49 -1.85 6.17
CA VAL A 49 2.46 -0.44 5.77
C VAL A 49 3.46 -0.23 4.64
N LEU A 50 2.98 0.35 3.57
CA LEU A 50 3.76 0.74 2.39
C LEU A 50 3.60 2.23 2.13
N ARG A 51 4.69 2.89 1.75
CA ARG A 51 4.66 4.16 1.02
C ARG A 51 5.73 4.13 -0.07
N VAL A 52 5.30 4.46 -1.27
CA VAL A 52 6.16 4.56 -2.46
C VAL A 52 5.83 5.84 -3.22
N HIS A 53 6.82 6.40 -3.90
CA HIS A 53 6.64 7.58 -4.73
C HIS A 53 7.43 7.49 -6.03
N LEU A 54 7.15 8.42 -6.95
CA LEU A 54 7.86 8.56 -8.21
C LEU A 54 9.05 9.50 -8.02
N LEU A 55 10.27 9.07 -8.37
CA LEU A 55 11.49 9.86 -8.22
C LEU A 55 11.58 10.99 -9.26
N ALA A 56 11.20 10.70 -10.49
CA ALA A 56 11.29 11.62 -11.61
C ALA A 56 10.04 11.55 -12.49
N ASP A 57 9.79 12.60 -13.26
CA ASP A 57 8.67 12.67 -14.19
C ASP A 57 8.66 11.50 -15.16
N GLU A 58 7.48 10.92 -15.36
CA GLU A 58 7.28 9.82 -16.29
C GLU A 58 6.40 10.28 -17.47
N ALA A 59 6.95 10.19 -18.69
CA ALA A 59 6.25 10.59 -19.91
C ALA A 59 5.10 9.64 -20.23
N LEU A 60 3.96 10.20 -20.62
CA LEU A 60 2.76 9.48 -20.99
C LEU A 60 2.46 9.61 -22.48
N ALA A 61 1.99 8.53 -23.07
CA ALA A 61 1.41 8.57 -24.41
C ALA A 61 -0.05 9.06 -24.32
N LYS A 62 -0.44 9.94 -25.23
CA LYS A 62 -1.82 10.45 -25.30
C LYS A 62 -2.83 9.33 -25.53
N ASN A 63 -3.91 9.33 -24.74
CA ASN A 63 -4.99 8.33 -24.80
C ASN A 63 -4.51 6.88 -24.60
N VAL A 64 -3.41 6.71 -23.89
CA VAL A 64 -2.92 5.39 -23.49
C VAL A 64 -2.94 5.33 -21.98
N SER A 65 -3.57 4.29 -21.45
CA SER A 65 -3.53 4.01 -20.02
C SER A 65 -2.18 3.38 -19.68
N GLU A 66 -1.44 4.02 -18.78
CA GLU A 66 -0.10 3.59 -18.38
C GLU A 66 -0.02 3.40 -16.87
N GLN A 67 0.80 2.46 -16.44
CA GLN A 67 1.06 2.22 -15.03
C GLN A 67 1.96 3.33 -14.48
N CYS A 68 1.64 3.88 -13.31
CA CYS A 68 2.54 4.76 -12.58
C CYS A 68 3.61 3.91 -11.88
N LYS A 69 4.85 4.07 -12.30
CA LYS A 69 5.97 3.23 -11.85
C LYS A 69 6.66 3.84 -10.64
N PHE A 70 6.02 3.80 -9.48
CA PHE A 70 6.63 4.28 -8.25
C PHE A 70 7.94 3.52 -7.97
N ASP A 71 9.06 4.18 -8.19
CA ASP A 71 10.39 3.58 -8.19
C ASP A 71 11.17 3.81 -6.87
N VAL A 72 10.62 4.62 -5.97
CA VAL A 72 11.20 4.86 -4.65
C VAL A 72 10.29 4.34 -3.55
N GLU A 73 10.84 3.55 -2.66
CA GLU A 73 10.22 3.12 -1.41
C GLU A 73 10.66 4.04 -0.27
N ASP A 74 9.69 4.76 0.34
CA ASP A 74 9.94 5.45 1.62
C ASP A 74 10.01 4.42 2.73
N PHE A 75 9.08 3.48 2.71
CA PHE A 75 9.06 2.29 3.55
C PHE A 75 8.14 1.20 2.96
N ASP A 76 8.57 -0.04 3.10
CA ASP A 76 7.78 -1.26 2.92
C ASP A 76 8.09 -2.20 4.08
N THR A 77 7.19 -2.28 5.07
CA THR A 77 7.43 -3.03 6.30
C THR A 77 7.48 -4.54 6.10
N GLN A 78 7.00 -5.03 4.97
CA GLN A 78 6.89 -6.46 4.67
C GLN A 78 7.69 -6.88 3.43
N GLY A 79 8.18 -5.95 2.62
CA GLY A 79 8.86 -6.24 1.35
C GLY A 79 7.93 -6.81 0.28
N TRP A 80 6.71 -6.29 0.19
CA TRP A 80 5.69 -6.79 -0.75
C TRP A 80 5.49 -5.94 -1.99
N TYR A 81 6.23 -4.85 -2.10
CA TYR A 81 6.21 -4.00 -3.28
C TYR A 81 7.42 -4.29 -4.19
N ASP A 82 7.20 -4.38 -5.49
CA ASP A 82 8.26 -4.48 -6.50
C ASP A 82 8.42 -3.11 -7.18
N ASN A 83 9.45 -2.36 -6.77
CA ASN A 83 9.76 -1.02 -7.27
C ASN A 83 10.70 -1.01 -8.49
N THR A 84 10.96 -2.14 -9.12
CA THR A 84 11.97 -2.27 -10.19
C THR A 84 11.45 -2.89 -11.47
N THR A 85 10.56 -3.86 -11.39
CA THR A 85 10.13 -4.65 -12.54
C THR A 85 8.64 -4.54 -12.81
N ASN A 86 7.81 -4.79 -11.81
CA ASN A 86 6.36 -4.84 -11.98
C ASN A 86 5.63 -3.62 -11.39
N PHE A 87 6.27 -2.84 -10.51
CA PHE A 87 5.72 -1.65 -9.85
C PHE A 87 4.35 -1.89 -9.21
N ARG A 88 4.25 -2.97 -8.43
CA ARG A 88 3.00 -3.43 -7.85
C ARG A 88 3.17 -3.98 -6.44
N PHE A 89 2.11 -3.90 -5.65
CA PHE A 89 2.03 -4.44 -4.31
C PHE A 89 1.40 -5.84 -4.34
N THR A 90 2.14 -6.87 -3.89
CA THR A 90 1.71 -8.27 -3.89
C THR A 90 1.89 -8.85 -2.49
N PRO A 91 0.87 -8.77 -1.60
CA PRO A 91 1.00 -9.24 -0.23
C PRO A 91 1.00 -10.77 -0.13
N THR A 92 1.71 -11.29 0.87
CA THR A 92 1.71 -12.73 1.21
C THR A 92 0.69 -13.10 2.30
N VAL A 93 -0.05 -12.14 2.82
CA VAL A 93 -1.11 -12.35 3.82
C VAL A 93 -2.45 -11.93 3.22
N ALA A 94 -3.44 -12.82 3.28
CA ALA A 94 -4.78 -12.50 2.83
C ALA A 94 -5.44 -11.47 3.75
N GLY A 95 -6.28 -10.59 3.18
CA GLY A 95 -7.02 -9.60 3.94
C GLY A 95 -7.46 -8.40 3.12
N TYR A 96 -8.04 -7.44 3.79
CA TYR A 96 -8.41 -6.17 3.20
C TYR A 96 -7.25 -5.17 3.34
N TYR A 97 -6.98 -4.44 2.27
CA TYR A 97 -5.93 -3.43 2.20
C TYR A 97 -6.54 -2.10 1.78
N TYR A 98 -6.32 -1.08 2.58
CA TYR A 98 -6.64 0.29 2.21
C TYR A 98 -5.52 0.84 1.35
N VAL A 99 -5.87 1.28 0.16
CA VAL A 99 -4.97 1.86 -0.84
C VAL A 99 -5.32 3.33 -0.99
N PHE A 100 -4.37 4.21 -0.79
CA PHE A 100 -4.49 5.63 -1.07
C PHE A 100 -3.43 6.03 -2.08
N THR A 101 -3.80 6.82 -3.07
CA THR A 101 -2.85 7.34 -4.07
C THR A 101 -3.13 8.81 -4.38
N LYS A 102 -2.07 9.54 -4.67
CA LYS A 102 -2.09 10.85 -5.30
C LYS A 102 -1.32 10.75 -6.61
N ILE A 103 -1.92 11.20 -7.70
CA ILE A 103 -1.31 11.29 -9.02
C ILE A 103 -1.43 12.72 -9.51
N ASN A 104 -0.32 13.31 -9.89
CA ASN A 104 -0.26 14.59 -10.57
C ASN A 104 -0.02 14.39 -12.06
N PHE A 105 -0.73 15.17 -12.86
CA PHE A 105 -0.48 15.31 -14.29
C PHE A 105 -0.01 16.74 -14.59
N ALA A 106 1.03 16.84 -15.43
CA ALA A 106 1.52 18.09 -15.98
C ALA A 106 1.83 17.96 -17.48
N GLY A 107 2.41 18.99 -18.10
CA GLY A 107 2.81 19.00 -19.51
C GLY A 107 1.67 19.07 -20.51
N THR A 108 0.46 19.42 -20.09
CA THR A 108 -0.73 19.47 -20.94
C THR A 108 -0.90 20.84 -21.58
N THR A 109 -1.10 20.92 -22.90
CA THR A 109 -1.25 22.18 -23.64
C THR A 109 -2.69 22.52 -24.03
N GLN A 110 -3.63 21.61 -23.82
CA GLN A 110 -5.06 21.79 -24.12
C GLN A 110 -5.93 21.22 -23.03
N ALA A 111 -7.13 21.77 -22.87
CA ALA A 111 -8.15 21.17 -22.02
C ALA A 111 -8.46 19.75 -22.48
N ASN A 112 -8.38 18.81 -21.58
CA ASN A 112 -8.65 17.40 -21.89
C ASN A 112 -8.98 16.57 -20.64
N SER A 113 -9.34 15.32 -20.92
CA SER A 113 -9.72 14.35 -19.92
C SER A 113 -8.49 13.62 -19.40
N CYS A 114 -8.38 13.54 -18.08
CA CYS A 114 -7.45 12.64 -17.42
C CYS A 114 -8.21 11.72 -16.48
N PHE A 115 -7.71 10.52 -16.29
CA PHE A 115 -8.22 9.63 -15.27
C PHE A 115 -7.11 8.83 -14.59
N VAL A 116 -7.40 8.42 -13.36
CA VAL A 116 -6.56 7.58 -12.53
C VAL A 116 -7.39 6.40 -12.07
N SER A 117 -6.79 5.23 -12.03
CA SER A 117 -7.45 4.03 -11.52
C SER A 117 -6.55 3.25 -10.55
N ILE A 118 -7.16 2.70 -9.51
CA ILE A 118 -6.59 1.61 -8.71
C ILE A 118 -7.06 0.32 -9.36
N ARG A 119 -6.15 -0.61 -9.57
CA ARG A 119 -6.44 -1.90 -10.22
C ARG A 119 -5.98 -3.06 -9.36
N LYS A 120 -6.85 -4.06 -9.27
CA LYS A 120 -6.51 -5.38 -8.74
C LYS A 120 -6.38 -6.36 -9.91
N ASN A 121 -5.23 -7.00 -10.09
CA ASN A 121 -5.00 -7.98 -11.16
C ASN A 121 -5.45 -7.45 -12.53
N THR A 122 -5.06 -6.23 -12.89
CA THR A 122 -5.49 -5.48 -14.09
C THR A 122 -6.95 -5.00 -14.12
N THR A 123 -7.81 -5.46 -13.23
CA THR A 123 -9.21 -5.03 -13.15
C THR A 123 -9.33 -3.75 -12.34
N VAL A 124 -10.01 -2.73 -12.88
CA VAL A 124 -10.29 -1.48 -12.18
C VAL A 124 -11.19 -1.74 -10.97
N THR A 125 -10.76 -1.32 -9.78
CA THR A 125 -11.55 -1.36 -8.55
C THR A 125 -12.06 0.02 -8.15
N ALA A 126 -11.28 1.06 -8.43
CA ALA A 126 -11.70 2.45 -8.29
C ALA A 126 -11.14 3.29 -9.43
N GLU A 127 -11.90 4.30 -9.85
CA GLU A 127 -11.51 5.22 -10.92
C GLU A 127 -11.97 6.66 -10.60
N SER A 128 -11.13 7.62 -10.96
CA SER A 128 -11.46 9.05 -10.91
C SER A 128 -11.16 9.70 -12.26
N TYR A 129 -12.15 10.40 -12.79
CA TYR A 129 -12.11 11.07 -14.08
C TYR A 129 -12.35 12.58 -13.92
N LYS A 130 -11.57 13.40 -14.63
CA LYS A 130 -11.78 14.85 -14.70
C LYS A 130 -11.46 15.37 -16.09
N THR A 131 -12.25 16.36 -16.53
CA THR A 131 -11.87 17.21 -17.65
C THR A 131 -11.12 18.42 -17.10
N LEU A 132 -9.92 18.64 -17.60
CA LEU A 132 -8.97 19.60 -17.07
C LEU A 132 -8.82 20.81 -18.02
N PRO A 133 -8.68 22.04 -17.50
CA PRO A 133 -8.34 23.21 -18.33
C PRO A 133 -6.91 23.08 -18.87
N SER A 134 -6.62 23.81 -19.94
CA SER A 134 -5.31 23.85 -20.59
C SER A 134 -4.22 24.40 -19.67
N GLY A 135 -3.04 23.79 -19.71
CA GLY A 135 -1.79 24.36 -19.19
C GLY A 135 -1.64 24.33 -17.67
N ALA A 136 -2.51 23.63 -16.95
CA ALA A 136 -2.41 23.50 -15.50
C ALA A 136 -1.91 22.12 -15.06
N GLU A 137 -1.22 22.09 -13.94
CA GLU A 137 -0.95 20.85 -13.21
C GLU A 137 -2.22 20.42 -12.47
N HIS A 138 -2.45 19.12 -12.42
CA HIS A 138 -3.67 18.58 -11.83
C HIS A 138 -3.41 17.38 -10.95
N SER A 139 -3.86 17.49 -9.70
CA SER A 139 -3.81 16.38 -8.73
C SER A 139 -5.11 15.60 -8.72
N PHE A 140 -4.95 14.29 -8.69
CA PHE A 140 -5.99 13.32 -8.36
C PHE A 140 -5.62 12.65 -7.04
N THR A 141 -6.56 12.60 -6.12
CA THR A 141 -6.44 11.78 -4.92
C THR A 141 -7.54 10.74 -4.94
N MET A 142 -7.21 9.51 -4.61
CA MET A 142 -8.15 8.41 -4.65
C MET A 142 -7.81 7.38 -3.56
N ALA A 143 -8.84 6.70 -3.08
CA ALA A 143 -8.69 5.60 -2.15
C ALA A 143 -9.67 4.50 -2.45
N ASP A 144 -9.28 3.27 -2.11
CA ASP A 144 -10.13 2.09 -2.18
C ASP A 144 -9.74 1.10 -1.08
N THR A 145 -10.65 0.18 -0.76
CA THR A 145 -10.37 -0.94 0.13
C THR A 145 -10.53 -2.23 -0.66
N VAL A 146 -9.42 -2.93 -0.91
CA VAL A 146 -9.34 -4.07 -1.81
C VAL A 146 -9.00 -5.34 -1.02
N TYR A 147 -9.77 -6.41 -1.23
CA TYR A 147 -9.40 -7.72 -0.71
C TYR A 147 -8.33 -8.37 -1.60
N LEU A 148 -7.21 -8.81 -0.99
CA LEU A 148 -6.13 -9.53 -1.64
C LEU A 148 -5.96 -10.91 -0.99
N ASN A 149 -5.73 -11.95 -1.81
CA ASN A 149 -5.74 -13.35 -1.38
C ASN A 149 -4.45 -13.80 -0.66
N GLY A 150 -3.45 -12.94 -0.55
CA GLY A 150 -2.18 -13.26 0.11
C GLY A 150 -1.27 -14.24 -0.66
N SER A 151 -1.44 -14.37 -1.97
CA SER A 151 -0.60 -15.27 -2.80
C SER A 151 -0.32 -14.73 -4.19
N SER A 152 -1.34 -14.36 -4.95
CA SER A 152 -1.24 -13.98 -6.37
C SER A 152 -1.90 -12.64 -6.70
N ASP A 153 -2.79 -12.17 -5.82
CA ASP A 153 -3.45 -10.88 -6.02
C ASP A 153 -2.47 -9.73 -5.79
N TYR A 154 -2.57 -8.72 -6.63
CA TYR A 154 -1.75 -7.52 -6.56
C TYR A 154 -2.55 -6.25 -6.84
N VAL A 155 -2.01 -5.11 -6.42
CA VAL A 155 -2.55 -3.78 -6.67
C VAL A 155 -1.53 -2.93 -7.44
N GLU A 156 -2.05 -2.19 -8.40
CA GLU A 156 -1.34 -1.23 -9.23
C GLU A 156 -2.14 0.08 -9.33
N VAL A 157 -1.44 1.17 -9.63
CA VAL A 157 -2.04 2.46 -9.97
C VAL A 157 -1.75 2.79 -11.42
N TRP A 158 -2.78 3.18 -12.15
CA TRP A 158 -2.71 3.51 -13.56
C TRP A 158 -3.29 4.89 -13.81
N GLY A 159 -2.78 5.57 -14.82
CA GLY A 159 -3.35 6.84 -15.28
C GLY A 159 -3.36 6.96 -16.79
N GLU A 160 -4.18 7.87 -17.28
CA GLU A 160 -4.24 8.21 -18.69
C GLU A 160 -4.46 9.71 -18.86
N SER A 161 -3.80 10.29 -19.83
CA SER A 161 -4.04 11.67 -20.25
C SER A 161 -4.47 11.73 -21.70
N GLY A 162 -5.64 12.27 -21.96
CA GLY A 162 -6.09 12.60 -23.30
C GLY A 162 -5.52 13.91 -23.84
N ALA A 163 -4.69 14.62 -23.06
CA ALA A 163 -4.20 15.96 -23.42
C ALA A 163 -3.24 15.94 -24.60
N ASN A 164 -3.23 17.03 -25.35
CA ASN A 164 -2.13 17.32 -26.28
C ASN A 164 -0.97 17.93 -25.50
N GLY A 165 0.22 17.91 -26.07
CA GLY A 165 1.47 18.32 -25.45
C GLY A 165 2.35 17.12 -25.13
N SER A 166 3.06 17.19 -24.03
CA SER A 166 3.88 16.10 -23.51
C SER A 166 3.37 15.78 -22.09
N PRO A 167 2.23 15.07 -21.97
CA PRO A 167 1.70 14.76 -20.66
C PRO A 167 2.66 13.86 -19.89
N ILE A 168 2.74 14.10 -18.58
CA ILE A 168 3.59 13.35 -17.67
C ILE A 168 2.83 12.99 -16.41
N PHE A 169 3.25 11.92 -15.73
CA PHE A 169 3.10 11.83 -14.29
C PHE A 169 4.17 12.73 -13.68
N ASP A 170 3.74 13.71 -12.92
CA ASP A 170 4.62 14.75 -12.36
C ASP A 170 5.09 14.31 -10.97
N ALA A 171 6.37 14.01 -10.87
CA ALA A 171 7.00 13.54 -9.63
C ALA A 171 7.12 14.66 -8.58
N VAL A 172 7.41 15.90 -9.02
CA VAL A 172 7.61 17.05 -8.14
C VAL A 172 6.89 18.26 -8.71
N PRO A 173 5.64 18.53 -8.29
CA PRO A 173 4.86 19.66 -8.80
C PRO A 173 5.54 21.00 -8.53
N ALA A 174 5.46 21.92 -9.48
CA ALA A 174 6.11 23.23 -9.42
C ALA A 174 5.71 24.11 -8.21
N TYR A 175 4.61 23.77 -7.55
CA TYR A 175 4.07 24.51 -6.41
C TYR A 175 4.08 23.73 -5.09
N SER A 176 4.84 22.64 -5.02
CA SER A 176 4.87 21.74 -3.85
C SER A 176 6.28 21.22 -3.61
N ASP A 177 6.73 21.29 -2.36
CA ASP A 177 7.98 20.67 -1.92
C ASP A 177 7.79 19.16 -1.58
N GLY A 178 6.65 18.57 -1.94
CA GLY A 178 6.31 17.18 -1.64
C GLY A 178 6.09 16.34 -2.90
N ASP A 179 6.04 15.03 -2.71
CA ASP A 179 5.85 14.06 -3.79
C ASP A 179 4.56 14.34 -4.58
N GLY A 180 4.69 14.45 -5.90
CA GLY A 180 3.58 14.64 -6.82
C GLY A 180 2.76 13.39 -6.99
N CYS A 181 3.43 12.26 -7.23
CA CYS A 181 2.83 10.96 -7.41
C CYS A 181 3.31 10.00 -6.31
N PHE A 182 2.39 9.45 -5.54
CA PHE A 182 2.70 8.46 -4.52
C PHE A 182 1.52 7.50 -4.26
N MET A 183 1.83 6.37 -3.66
CA MET A 183 0.87 5.41 -3.16
C MET A 183 1.22 5.02 -1.72
N THR A 184 0.20 4.89 -0.89
CA THR A 184 0.30 4.36 0.47
C THR A 184 -0.69 3.23 0.63
N ILE A 185 -0.25 2.13 1.24
CA ILE A 185 -1.11 0.98 1.52
C ILE A 185 -0.93 0.56 2.97
N PHE A 186 -2.02 0.19 3.62
CA PHE A 186 -1.99 -0.49 4.90
C PHE A 186 -3.07 -1.56 4.99
N LYS A 187 -2.76 -2.64 5.70
CA LYS A 187 -3.72 -3.71 5.96
C LYS A 187 -4.78 -3.21 6.95
N VAL A 188 -6.03 -3.47 6.64
CA VAL A 188 -7.18 -3.22 7.53
C VAL A 188 -7.42 -4.52 8.29
N ASP A 189 -7.33 -4.48 9.61
CA ASP A 189 -7.58 -5.63 10.50
C ASP A 189 -9.08 -5.86 10.73
#